data_201a7d005e7c6d32fa0fd8d27e146c24
#
_entry.id   201a7d005e7c6d32fa0fd8d27e146c24
#
_cell.length_a   1.000
_cell.length_b   1.000
_cell.length_c   1.000
_cell.angle_alpha   90.00
_cell.angle_beta   90.00
_cell.angle_gamma   90.00
#
_symmetry.space_group_name_H-M   'P 1'
#
loop_
_entity.id
_entity.type
_entity.pdbx_description
1 polymer ?
#
loop_
_entity_poly.entity_id
_entity_poly.type
_entity_poly.pdbx_seq_one_letter_code
_entity_poly.pdbx_strand_id
1 'polypeptide(L)'
;MPVMAPAMAPIILAPEIIHNIIYFLIHDYIVLLDDDSWGLVPGYGRYAAISRIWQNEIERETFASLRLDLDRLLQANFIVTHRRRRLVRTIKLDVALPMPGPVESPETDEEKLRNNRRLQVTFEAFMRFMCPWQPYDVRHGGVKLYVDTSIPDDAFTWRPITPQSRKRRAKLERRRASSLVELTNPSRISEYPPILAITEYKGNSSDLNIHISAVATCVLLAKLPAAKVAFIDWWRCNHFSRIRSDLAAAISQIKYPIDHLSISDSSLTYGDWFPFSPPPASSIQEVDELSISIRNMSQRLKRLDIYDISISDELFFPKTPSIDMMPIWDGLVMISLHYLPITHSGEWLFLPDPDASSSSEEEPDSDDSSSWDGWPSEESQPKPSIAAPAMQQFYLAAAHAALQMPALKQMKLIALLENGICWHKFWYYSEEMMARALWTSSSGFVPDEEVLDRWRMVPRKHIEIDLEVEISEDENALESLDDENDI
;
A
#
# COMPACT_ATOMS: atom_id res chain seq x y z
N MET A 1 -20.28 -74.79 -13.48
CA MET A 1 -19.04 -73.99 -13.34
C MET A 1 -19.45 -72.54 -13.47
N PRO A 2 -19.22 -71.68 -12.47
CA PRO A 2 -19.49 -70.24 -12.63
C PRO A 2 -18.43 -69.64 -13.55
N VAL A 3 -18.88 -68.98 -14.61
CA VAL A 3 -18.05 -68.21 -15.51
C VAL A 3 -17.56 -66.95 -14.75
N MET A 4 -16.26 -66.90 -14.41
CA MET A 4 -15.66 -65.71 -13.84
C MET A 4 -15.74 -64.56 -14.87
N ALA A 5 -16.40 -63.48 -14.49
CA ALA A 5 -16.39 -62.26 -15.29
C ALA A 5 -14.95 -61.75 -15.41
N PRO A 6 -14.53 -61.27 -16.61
CA PRO A 6 -13.20 -60.72 -16.79
C PRO A 6 -13.01 -59.52 -15.87
N ALA A 7 -11.91 -59.52 -15.11
CA ALA A 7 -11.53 -58.38 -14.30
C ALA A 7 -11.33 -57.16 -15.22
N MET A 8 -12.15 -56.11 -15.05
CA MET A 8 -11.98 -54.85 -15.76
C MET A 8 -10.62 -54.27 -15.42
N ALA A 9 -9.83 -53.98 -16.42
CA ALA A 9 -8.58 -53.25 -16.24
C ALA A 9 -8.88 -51.87 -15.58
N PRO A 10 -8.07 -51.44 -14.62
CA PRO A 10 -8.29 -50.14 -13.99
C PRO A 10 -8.19 -49.03 -15.05
N ILE A 11 -9.20 -48.14 -15.13
CA ILE A 11 -9.19 -46.97 -15.98
C ILE A 11 -8.18 -46.01 -15.36
N ILE A 12 -7.04 -45.82 -16.03
CA ILE A 12 -6.02 -44.82 -15.63
C ILE A 12 -6.33 -43.53 -16.40
N LEU A 13 -6.84 -42.52 -15.70
CA LEU A 13 -7.04 -41.18 -16.27
C LEU A 13 -5.70 -40.50 -16.46
N ALA A 14 -5.55 -39.79 -17.58
CA ALA A 14 -4.38 -38.95 -17.83
C ALA A 14 -4.27 -37.83 -16.78
N PRO A 15 -3.05 -37.42 -16.37
CA PRO A 15 -2.85 -36.37 -15.37
C PRO A 15 -3.59 -35.08 -15.69
N GLU A 16 -3.66 -34.68 -16.97
CA GLU A 16 -4.37 -33.49 -17.46
C GLU A 16 -5.87 -33.56 -17.19
N ILE A 17 -6.47 -34.75 -17.35
CA ILE A 17 -7.90 -34.97 -17.05
C ILE A 17 -8.14 -34.88 -15.56
N ILE A 18 -7.24 -35.45 -14.75
CA ILE A 18 -7.31 -35.35 -13.29
C ILE A 18 -7.16 -33.90 -12.86
N HIS A 19 -6.22 -33.15 -13.43
CA HIS A 19 -6.04 -31.72 -13.17
C HIS A 19 -7.33 -30.94 -13.46
N ASN A 20 -7.92 -31.14 -14.64
CA ASN A 20 -9.15 -30.44 -15.02
C ASN A 20 -10.31 -30.79 -14.09
N ILE A 21 -10.47 -32.08 -13.72
CA ILE A 21 -11.52 -32.49 -12.77
C ILE A 21 -11.32 -31.78 -11.42
N ILE A 22 -10.09 -31.74 -10.90
CA ILE A 22 -9.77 -31.07 -9.64
C ILE A 22 -9.98 -29.57 -9.76
N TYR A 23 -9.56 -28.96 -10.87
CA TYR A 23 -9.78 -27.56 -11.14
C TYR A 23 -11.27 -27.19 -11.09
N PHE A 24 -12.13 -27.92 -11.81
CA PHE A 24 -13.57 -27.72 -11.79
C PHE A 24 -14.17 -27.95 -10.40
N LEU A 25 -13.78 -29.03 -9.71
CA LEU A 25 -14.24 -29.30 -8.35
C LEU A 25 -13.88 -28.19 -7.35
N ILE A 26 -12.77 -27.47 -7.58
CA ILE A 26 -12.32 -26.39 -6.70
C ILE A 26 -12.96 -25.06 -7.11
N HIS A 27 -12.97 -24.72 -8.42
CA HIS A 27 -13.36 -23.40 -8.91
C HIS A 27 -14.88 -23.22 -9.04
N ASP A 28 -15.63 -24.24 -9.44
CA ASP A 28 -17.10 -24.15 -9.49
C ASP A 28 -17.72 -23.90 -8.12
N TYR A 29 -17.01 -24.26 -7.05
CA TYR A 29 -17.48 -24.01 -5.68
C TYR A 29 -17.02 -22.65 -5.13
N ILE A 30 -15.93 -22.09 -5.64
CA ILE A 30 -15.42 -20.76 -5.25
C ILE A 30 -16.33 -19.64 -5.78
N VAL A 31 -16.94 -19.81 -6.95
CA VAL A 31 -17.89 -18.85 -7.55
C VAL A 31 -19.14 -18.64 -6.69
N LEU A 32 -19.44 -19.56 -5.76
CA LEU A 32 -20.57 -19.46 -4.85
C LEU A 32 -20.23 -18.83 -3.49
N LEU A 33 -18.97 -18.55 -3.24
CA LEU A 33 -18.52 -17.92 -2.01
C LEU A 33 -17.93 -16.57 -2.37
N ASP A 34 -18.49 -15.50 -1.79
CA ASP A 34 -18.02 -14.11 -1.93
C ASP A 34 -16.49 -14.00 -1.94
N ASP A 35 -15.96 -13.05 -2.71
CA ASP A 35 -14.53 -12.85 -3.03
C ASP A 35 -13.56 -12.90 -1.84
N ASP A 36 -14.03 -12.73 -0.62
CA ASP A 36 -13.21 -12.77 0.61
C ASP A 36 -13.06 -14.16 1.26
N SER A 37 -13.77 -15.17 0.79
CA SER A 37 -13.71 -16.52 1.36
C SER A 37 -12.75 -17.46 0.61
N TRP A 38 -11.47 -17.11 0.57
CA TRP A 38 -10.38 -17.95 0.02
C TRP A 38 -10.10 -19.17 0.91
N GLY A 39 -11.13 -19.89 1.25
CA GLY A 39 -11.04 -21.16 2.00
C GLY A 39 -11.30 -22.32 1.06
N LEU A 40 -10.36 -23.25 0.93
CA LEU A 40 -10.65 -24.54 0.32
C LEU A 40 -11.85 -25.16 1.02
N VAL A 41 -12.86 -25.55 0.24
CA VAL A 41 -14.03 -26.24 0.76
C VAL A 41 -13.60 -27.42 1.60
N PRO A 42 -14.10 -27.57 2.83
CA PRO A 42 -13.77 -28.70 3.69
C PRO A 42 -14.08 -30.01 2.98
N GLY A 43 -13.08 -30.90 2.86
CA GLY A 43 -13.30 -32.26 2.34
C GLY A 43 -12.45 -32.66 1.13
N TYR A 44 -11.75 -31.77 0.44
CA TYR A 44 -10.90 -32.17 -0.70
C TYR A 44 -9.75 -33.12 -0.31
N GLY A 45 -9.23 -33.01 0.90
CA GLY A 45 -8.15 -33.89 1.39
C GLY A 45 -8.47 -35.38 1.25
N ARG A 46 -9.74 -35.78 1.26
CA ARG A 46 -10.15 -37.16 1.07
C ARG A 46 -9.83 -37.72 -0.33
N TYR A 47 -9.85 -36.86 -1.35
CA TYR A 47 -9.54 -37.27 -2.72
C TYR A 47 -8.04 -37.51 -2.93
N ALA A 48 -7.18 -36.89 -2.08
CA ALA A 48 -5.75 -37.18 -2.09
C ALA A 48 -5.41 -38.64 -1.75
N ALA A 49 -6.35 -39.36 -1.12
CA ALA A 49 -6.19 -40.82 -0.81
C ALA A 49 -6.45 -41.72 -2.00
N ILE A 50 -6.99 -41.24 -3.13
CA ILE A 50 -7.34 -42.06 -4.30
C ILE A 50 -6.08 -42.63 -4.97
N SER A 51 -5.10 -41.79 -5.24
CA SER A 51 -3.83 -42.21 -5.80
C SER A 51 -2.74 -41.14 -5.60
N ARG A 52 -1.47 -41.50 -5.87
CA ARG A 52 -0.36 -40.52 -5.83
C ARG A 52 -0.54 -39.38 -6.81
N ILE A 53 -1.16 -39.58 -7.96
CA ILE A 53 -1.43 -38.54 -8.94
C ILE A 53 -2.46 -37.57 -8.36
N TRP A 54 -3.58 -38.05 -7.84
CA TRP A 54 -4.57 -37.22 -7.15
C TRP A 54 -3.96 -36.46 -5.98
N GLN A 55 -3.16 -37.13 -5.17
CA GLN A 55 -2.47 -36.48 -4.05
C GLN A 55 -1.59 -35.32 -4.55
N ASN A 56 -0.81 -35.53 -5.61
CA ASN A 56 0.08 -34.51 -6.14
C ASN A 56 -0.70 -33.29 -6.66
N GLU A 57 -1.79 -33.49 -7.40
CA GLU A 57 -2.60 -32.41 -7.94
C GLU A 57 -3.32 -31.63 -6.80
N ILE A 58 -3.93 -32.35 -5.86
CA ILE A 58 -4.58 -31.73 -4.70
C ILE A 58 -3.59 -30.97 -3.83
N GLU A 59 -2.40 -31.54 -3.56
CA GLU A 59 -1.35 -30.83 -2.81
C GLU A 59 -0.86 -29.61 -3.56
N ARG A 60 -0.77 -29.61 -4.91
CA ARG A 60 -0.39 -28.46 -5.73
C ARG A 60 -1.33 -27.28 -5.49
N GLU A 61 -2.62 -27.51 -5.51
CA GLU A 61 -3.62 -26.48 -5.28
C GLU A 61 -3.69 -26.06 -3.79
N THR A 62 -3.73 -27.04 -2.89
CA THR A 62 -3.86 -26.79 -1.44
C THR A 62 -2.68 -26.02 -0.85
N PHE A 63 -1.47 -26.31 -1.31
CA PHE A 63 -0.25 -25.68 -0.81
C PHE A 63 0.18 -24.45 -1.63
N ALA A 64 -0.47 -24.14 -2.75
CA ALA A 64 -0.13 -22.95 -3.55
C ALA A 64 -0.30 -21.65 -2.74
N SER A 65 -1.36 -21.57 -1.93
CA SER A 65 -1.63 -20.44 -1.05
C SER A 65 -1.84 -20.93 0.39
N LEU A 66 -1.00 -20.46 1.30
CA LEU A 66 -1.07 -20.79 2.72
C LEU A 66 -1.62 -19.61 3.51
N ARG A 67 -2.74 -19.78 4.20
CA ARG A 67 -3.21 -18.82 5.20
C ARG A 67 -2.76 -19.31 6.59
N LEU A 68 -1.89 -18.52 7.22
CA LEU A 68 -1.19 -18.89 8.46
C LEU A 68 -1.48 -17.84 9.53
N ASP A 69 -2.15 -18.24 10.57
CA ASP A 69 -2.22 -17.57 11.85
C ASP A 69 -1.19 -18.17 12.83
N LEU A 70 -1.11 -17.67 14.06
CA LEU A 70 -0.15 -18.17 15.05
C LEU A 70 -0.30 -19.68 15.31
N ASP A 71 -1.52 -20.17 15.43
CA ASP A 71 -1.77 -21.59 15.75
C ASP A 71 -1.40 -22.50 14.58
N ARG A 72 -1.71 -22.06 13.35
CA ARG A 72 -1.30 -22.76 12.12
C ARG A 72 0.20 -22.71 11.90
N LEU A 73 0.87 -21.61 12.22
CA LEU A 73 2.34 -21.50 12.15
C LEU A 73 3.04 -22.55 13.02
N LEU A 74 2.51 -22.80 14.23
CA LEU A 74 3.06 -23.83 15.12
C LEU A 74 2.94 -25.24 14.53
N GLN A 75 1.87 -25.51 13.77
CA GLN A 75 1.62 -26.79 13.10
C GLN A 75 2.31 -26.87 11.73
N ALA A 76 2.49 -25.76 11.05
CA ALA A 76 2.98 -25.69 9.67
C ALA A 76 4.35 -26.37 9.51
N ASN A 77 5.24 -26.27 10.50
CA ASN A 77 6.55 -26.93 10.47
C ASN A 77 6.47 -28.45 10.26
N PHE A 78 5.41 -29.09 10.72
CA PHE A 78 5.19 -30.54 10.57
C PHE A 78 4.51 -30.89 9.25
N ILE A 79 3.67 -29.98 8.75
CA ILE A 79 2.81 -30.20 7.59
C ILE A 79 3.53 -29.78 6.29
N VAL A 80 4.22 -28.64 6.30
CA VAL A 80 4.87 -28.06 5.12
C VAL A 80 6.30 -28.61 5.00
N THR A 81 6.38 -29.88 4.60
CA THR A 81 7.66 -30.57 4.35
C THR A 81 8.43 -29.91 3.21
N HIS A 82 9.74 -30.20 3.08
CA HIS A 82 10.58 -29.69 1.99
C HIS A 82 9.96 -29.89 0.58
N ARG A 83 9.30 -31.03 0.34
CA ARG A 83 8.58 -31.25 -0.92
C ARG A 83 7.43 -30.26 -1.12
N ARG A 84 6.64 -29.99 -0.08
CA ARG A 84 5.48 -29.10 -0.14
C ARG A 84 5.87 -27.64 -0.23
N ARG A 85 7.04 -27.22 0.30
CA ARG A 85 7.57 -25.87 0.13
C ARG A 85 7.66 -25.47 -1.33
N ARG A 86 7.99 -26.42 -2.22
CA ARG A 86 8.10 -26.21 -3.68
C ARG A 86 6.77 -25.86 -4.35
N LEU A 87 5.65 -26.11 -3.69
CA LEU A 87 4.31 -25.83 -4.20
C LEU A 87 3.84 -24.43 -3.77
N VAL A 88 4.42 -23.87 -2.72
CA VAL A 88 3.98 -22.61 -2.13
C VAL A 88 4.37 -21.45 -3.05
N ARG A 89 3.36 -20.63 -3.38
CA ARG A 89 3.49 -19.40 -4.15
C ARG A 89 3.16 -18.18 -3.33
N THR A 90 2.19 -18.34 -2.42
CA THR A 90 1.66 -17.25 -1.61
C THR A 90 1.54 -17.67 -0.16
N ILE A 91 1.92 -16.79 0.74
CA ILE A 91 1.65 -16.91 2.17
C ILE A 91 0.86 -15.67 2.60
N LYS A 92 -0.31 -15.90 3.18
CA LYS A 92 -1.10 -14.89 3.88
C LYS A 92 -0.89 -15.08 5.37
N LEU A 93 -0.11 -14.20 5.98
CA LEU A 93 0.13 -14.18 7.42
C LEU A 93 -0.97 -13.36 8.09
N ASP A 94 -1.82 -14.02 8.81
CA ASP A 94 -2.94 -13.43 9.52
C ASP A 94 -2.58 -13.23 11.01
N VAL A 95 -2.48 -11.97 11.43
CA VAL A 95 -2.29 -11.62 12.83
C VAL A 95 -3.66 -11.59 13.51
N ALA A 96 -4.15 -12.77 13.91
CA ALA A 96 -5.43 -12.91 14.61
C ALA A 96 -5.38 -12.21 15.97
N LEU A 97 -5.97 -11.02 16.05
CA LEU A 97 -6.01 -10.22 17.27
C LEU A 97 -7.05 -10.75 18.25
N PRO A 98 -6.85 -10.58 19.58
CA PRO A 98 -7.85 -10.92 20.57
C PRO A 98 -9.14 -10.13 20.36
N MET A 99 -10.25 -10.68 20.86
CA MET A 99 -11.53 -9.95 20.90
C MET A 99 -11.36 -8.58 21.55
N PRO A 100 -11.82 -7.50 20.91
CA PRO A 100 -11.81 -6.19 21.51
C PRO A 100 -12.76 -6.14 22.71
N GLY A 101 -12.50 -5.26 23.66
CA GLY A 101 -13.43 -4.93 24.72
C GLY A 101 -14.71 -4.25 24.19
N PRO A 102 -15.56 -3.70 25.08
CA PRO A 102 -16.81 -3.07 24.69
C PRO A 102 -16.60 -2.00 23.61
N VAL A 103 -17.39 -2.05 22.54
CA VAL A 103 -17.27 -1.15 21.35
C VAL A 103 -17.49 0.33 21.75
N GLU A 104 -18.17 0.56 22.85
CA GLU A 104 -18.52 1.88 23.36
C GLU A 104 -17.34 2.63 24.00
N SER A 105 -16.27 1.92 24.36
CA SER A 105 -15.08 2.51 24.99
C SER A 105 -13.89 2.54 24.02
N PRO A 106 -13.00 3.55 24.12
CA PRO A 106 -11.74 3.53 23.37
C PRO A 106 -10.89 2.31 23.74
N GLU A 107 -9.93 1.97 22.89
CA GLU A 107 -8.96 0.91 23.18
C GLU A 107 -8.17 1.23 24.44
N THR A 108 -8.14 0.29 25.39
CA THR A 108 -7.39 0.45 26.64
C THR A 108 -5.91 0.12 26.43
N ASP A 109 -5.03 0.65 27.29
CA ASP A 109 -3.58 0.33 27.24
C ASP A 109 -3.32 -1.17 27.39
N GLU A 110 -4.15 -1.88 28.16
CA GLU A 110 -4.03 -3.33 28.31
C GLU A 110 -4.40 -4.08 27.04
N GLU A 111 -5.43 -3.64 26.32
CA GLU A 111 -5.80 -4.18 25.00
C GLU A 111 -4.70 -3.92 23.99
N LYS A 112 -4.19 -2.69 23.92
CA LYS A 112 -3.08 -2.31 23.05
C LYS A 112 -1.86 -3.19 23.33
N LEU A 113 -1.50 -3.38 24.59
CA LEU A 113 -0.37 -4.24 24.97
C LEU A 113 -0.59 -5.71 24.56
N ARG A 114 -1.83 -6.23 24.69
CA ARG A 114 -2.18 -7.58 24.24
C ARG A 114 -2.05 -7.72 22.71
N ASN A 115 -2.56 -6.74 21.96
CA ASN A 115 -2.50 -6.72 20.51
C ASN A 115 -1.04 -6.66 20.05
N ASN A 116 -0.23 -5.79 20.63
CA ASN A 116 1.19 -5.64 20.34
C ASN A 116 1.97 -6.93 20.63
N ARG A 117 1.69 -7.57 21.78
CA ARG A 117 2.29 -8.87 22.12
C ARG A 117 1.89 -9.96 21.13
N ARG A 118 0.64 -9.95 20.65
CA ARG A 118 0.17 -10.91 19.64
C ARG A 118 0.92 -10.74 18.32
N LEU A 119 1.10 -9.51 17.84
CA LEU A 119 1.92 -9.21 16.67
C LEU A 119 3.36 -9.74 16.84
N GLN A 120 4.00 -9.39 17.95
CA GLN A 120 5.37 -9.81 18.24
C GLN A 120 5.54 -11.33 18.18
N VAL A 121 4.67 -12.08 18.86
CA VAL A 121 4.73 -13.55 18.91
C VAL A 121 4.45 -14.16 17.54
N THR A 122 3.50 -13.59 16.77
CA THR A 122 3.18 -14.06 15.42
C THR A 122 4.36 -13.85 14.48
N PHE A 123 5.00 -12.68 14.50
CA PHE A 123 6.20 -12.42 13.68
C PHE A 123 7.37 -13.32 14.08
N GLU A 124 7.63 -13.52 15.37
CA GLU A 124 8.65 -14.47 15.82
C GLU A 124 8.38 -15.91 15.36
N ALA A 125 7.12 -16.37 15.44
CA ALA A 125 6.73 -17.69 14.95
C ALA A 125 6.91 -17.80 13.42
N PHE A 126 6.53 -16.75 12.69
CA PHE A 126 6.71 -16.66 11.25
C PHE A 126 8.22 -16.69 10.86
N MET A 127 9.06 -15.93 11.55
CA MET A 127 10.50 -15.96 11.33
C MET A 127 11.07 -17.39 11.53
N ARG A 128 10.69 -18.06 12.63
CA ARG A 128 11.12 -19.46 12.88
C ARG A 128 10.67 -20.43 11.80
N PHE A 129 9.46 -20.23 11.25
CA PHE A 129 8.91 -21.04 10.18
C PHE A 129 9.65 -20.81 8.85
N MET A 130 9.94 -19.55 8.51
CA MET A 130 10.48 -19.17 7.20
C MET A 130 12.01 -19.19 7.11
N CYS A 131 12.75 -18.92 8.20
CA CYS A 131 14.21 -18.87 8.16
C CYS A 131 14.89 -20.15 7.60
N PRO A 132 14.34 -21.37 7.79
CA PRO A 132 14.90 -22.57 7.16
C PRO A 132 14.65 -22.69 5.65
N TRP A 133 13.81 -21.80 5.06
CA TRP A 133 13.50 -21.90 3.64
C TRP A 133 14.59 -21.27 2.80
N GLN A 134 15.07 -22.03 1.82
CA GLN A 134 16.07 -21.55 0.87
C GLN A 134 15.42 -21.18 -0.48
N PRO A 135 16.03 -20.33 -1.29
CA PRO A 135 15.49 -19.95 -2.60
C PRO A 135 15.20 -21.14 -3.52
N TYR A 136 16.02 -22.20 -3.44
CA TYR A 136 15.82 -23.43 -4.23
C TYR A 136 14.68 -24.32 -3.71
N ASP A 137 14.17 -24.06 -2.50
CA ASP A 137 12.98 -24.73 -1.97
C ASP A 137 11.70 -24.29 -2.68
N VAL A 138 11.74 -23.15 -3.41
CA VAL A 138 10.60 -22.54 -4.06
C VAL A 138 10.76 -22.57 -5.57
N ARG A 139 9.80 -23.14 -6.32
CA ARG A 139 9.93 -23.33 -7.78
C ARG A 139 9.57 -22.11 -8.63
N HIS A 140 8.74 -21.20 -8.15
CA HIS A 140 8.07 -20.18 -8.95
C HIS A 140 8.70 -18.78 -8.84
N GLY A 141 10.03 -18.71 -8.67
CA GLY A 141 10.72 -17.41 -8.58
C GLY A 141 10.58 -16.72 -7.22
N GLY A 142 10.00 -17.40 -6.21
CA GLY A 142 9.85 -16.89 -4.85
C GLY A 142 8.42 -16.96 -4.32
N VAL A 143 8.25 -16.57 -3.07
CA VAL A 143 6.98 -16.54 -2.36
C VAL A 143 6.50 -15.10 -2.23
N LYS A 144 5.22 -14.86 -2.49
CA LYS A 144 4.54 -13.61 -2.16
C LYS A 144 4.05 -13.68 -0.72
N LEU A 145 4.39 -12.68 0.07
CA LEU A 145 3.95 -12.54 1.47
C LEU A 145 2.92 -11.43 1.58
N TYR A 146 1.75 -11.78 2.04
CA TYR A 146 0.71 -10.85 2.48
C TYR A 146 0.64 -10.88 4.00
N VAL A 147 0.65 -9.73 4.63
CA VAL A 147 0.53 -9.62 6.09
C VAL A 147 -0.70 -8.79 6.41
N ASP A 148 -1.60 -9.34 7.17
CA ASP A 148 -2.86 -8.71 7.53
C ASP A 148 -3.20 -8.95 9.01
N THR A 149 -4.14 -8.19 9.53
CA THR A 149 -4.71 -8.42 10.85
C THR A 149 -6.13 -8.94 10.72
N SER A 150 -6.57 -9.77 11.62
CA SER A 150 -7.97 -10.17 11.73
C SER A 150 -8.46 -10.13 13.16
N ILE A 151 -9.75 -9.91 13.30
CA ILE A 151 -10.46 -10.01 14.57
C ILE A 151 -11.47 -11.15 14.43
N PRO A 152 -11.69 -11.97 15.47
CA PRO A 152 -12.65 -13.07 15.39
C PRO A 152 -14.03 -12.62 14.92
N ASP A 153 -14.63 -13.40 14.03
CA ASP A 153 -15.82 -13.10 13.24
C ASP A 153 -17.12 -12.84 14.01
N ASP A 154 -17.18 -13.14 15.30
CA ASP A 154 -18.40 -12.99 16.11
C ASP A 154 -18.95 -11.56 16.18
N ALA A 155 -18.14 -10.55 15.77
CA ALA A 155 -18.56 -9.16 15.70
C ALA A 155 -19.21 -8.78 14.35
N PHE A 156 -19.03 -9.59 13.31
CA PHE A 156 -19.38 -9.26 11.92
C PHE A 156 -20.25 -10.28 11.19
N THR A 157 -20.83 -11.25 11.90
CA THR A 157 -21.82 -12.12 11.23
C THR A 157 -22.85 -11.22 10.55
N TRP A 158 -23.00 -11.43 9.25
CA TRP A 158 -23.93 -10.80 8.33
C TRP A 158 -25.38 -10.99 8.79
N ARG A 159 -25.74 -10.36 9.92
CA ARG A 159 -27.11 -10.25 10.36
C ARG A 159 -27.74 -9.09 9.61
N PRO A 160 -29.06 -9.13 9.34
CA PRO A 160 -29.74 -8.05 8.65
C PRO A 160 -29.43 -6.71 9.31
N ILE A 161 -29.06 -5.73 8.48
CA ILE A 161 -28.55 -4.43 8.91
C ILE A 161 -29.71 -3.66 9.57
N THR A 162 -29.79 -3.74 10.88
CA THR A 162 -30.67 -2.87 11.66
C THR A 162 -30.00 -1.50 11.87
N PRO A 163 -30.76 -0.42 12.10
CA PRO A 163 -30.17 0.88 12.41
C PRO A 163 -29.20 0.85 13.62
N GLN A 164 -29.50 -0.01 14.61
CA GLN A 164 -28.62 -0.21 15.75
C GLN A 164 -27.31 -0.94 15.39
N SER A 165 -27.37 -1.93 14.49
CA SER A 165 -26.19 -2.63 14.02
C SER A 165 -25.30 -1.71 13.17
N ARG A 166 -25.86 -0.78 12.38
CA ARG A 166 -25.11 0.26 11.64
C ARG A 166 -24.36 1.18 12.60
N LYS A 167 -25.02 1.72 13.64
CA LYS A 167 -24.37 2.58 14.65
C LYS A 167 -23.23 1.86 15.38
N ARG A 168 -23.46 0.59 15.74
CA ARG A 168 -22.41 -0.25 16.37
C ARG A 168 -21.23 -0.51 15.45
N ARG A 169 -21.51 -0.79 14.18
CA ARG A 169 -20.47 -0.98 13.14
C ARG A 169 -19.63 0.28 12.96
N ALA A 170 -20.26 1.44 12.78
CA ALA A 170 -19.56 2.71 12.64
C ALA A 170 -18.68 3.05 13.85
N LYS A 171 -19.13 2.74 15.09
CA LYS A 171 -18.30 2.91 16.30
C LYS A 171 -17.11 1.96 16.32
N LEU A 172 -17.30 0.72 15.90
CA LEU A 172 -16.21 -0.26 15.82
C LEU A 172 -15.20 0.12 14.75
N GLU A 173 -15.65 0.57 13.61
CA GLU A 173 -14.79 1.10 12.53
C GLU A 173 -13.96 2.30 13.01
N ARG A 174 -14.57 3.28 13.69
CA ARG A 174 -13.82 4.39 14.30
C ARG A 174 -12.81 3.93 15.34
N ARG A 175 -13.18 2.96 16.18
CA ARG A 175 -12.25 2.39 17.19
C ARG A 175 -11.08 1.69 16.49
N ARG A 176 -11.34 0.89 15.45
CA ARG A 176 -10.31 0.23 14.63
C ARG A 176 -9.40 1.24 13.95
N ALA A 177 -10.00 2.24 13.32
CA ALA A 177 -9.29 3.33 12.70
C ALA A 177 -8.36 4.10 13.67
N SER A 178 -8.62 4.06 14.97
CA SER A 178 -7.76 4.64 16.00
C SER A 178 -6.71 3.69 16.58
N SER A 179 -6.78 2.40 16.25
CA SER A 179 -5.93 1.35 16.82
C SER A 179 -4.77 1.03 15.88
N LEU A 180 -3.55 1.08 16.42
CA LEU A 180 -2.32 0.73 15.72
C LEU A 180 -1.60 -0.36 16.50
N VAL A 181 -1.20 -1.43 15.81
CA VAL A 181 -0.47 -2.55 16.42
C VAL A 181 1.02 -2.40 16.14
N GLU A 182 1.82 -2.42 17.19
CA GLU A 182 3.27 -2.18 17.16
C GLU A 182 4.06 -3.39 17.68
N LEU A 183 5.31 -3.51 17.27
CA LEU A 183 6.21 -4.48 17.87
C LEU A 183 6.62 -4.03 19.29
N THR A 184 6.45 -4.90 20.27
CA THR A 184 6.89 -4.63 21.66
C THR A 184 8.41 -4.65 21.79
N ASN A 185 9.10 -5.42 20.94
CA ASN A 185 10.55 -5.52 20.92
C ASN A 185 11.05 -5.78 19.48
N PRO A 186 11.24 -4.74 18.65
CA PRO A 186 11.70 -4.88 17.28
C PRO A 186 13.07 -5.56 17.17
N SER A 187 13.96 -5.39 18.15
CA SER A 187 15.30 -5.97 18.12
C SER A 187 15.29 -7.51 18.09
N ARG A 188 14.29 -8.15 18.72
CA ARG A 188 14.15 -9.61 18.65
C ARG A 188 13.89 -10.12 17.24
N ILE A 189 13.14 -9.38 16.43
CA ILE A 189 12.95 -9.73 15.01
C ILE A 189 14.30 -9.56 14.25
N SER A 190 15.05 -8.51 14.61
CA SER A 190 16.34 -8.24 14.01
C SER A 190 17.42 -9.31 14.30
N GLU A 191 17.26 -10.10 15.34
CA GLU A 191 18.16 -11.23 15.67
C GLU A 191 17.98 -12.45 14.75
N TYR A 192 16.82 -12.60 14.10
CA TYR A 192 16.59 -13.72 13.19
C TYR A 192 17.42 -13.57 11.90
N PRO A 193 17.87 -14.69 11.29
CA PRO A 193 18.48 -14.65 9.99
C PRO A 193 17.51 -14.14 8.92
N PRO A 194 18.03 -13.62 7.79
CA PRO A 194 17.19 -13.15 6.69
C PRO A 194 16.41 -14.30 6.04
N ILE A 195 15.21 -13.99 5.52
CA ILE A 195 14.37 -14.91 4.77
C ILE A 195 14.61 -14.69 3.28
N LEU A 196 15.20 -15.68 2.61
CA LEU A 196 15.60 -15.59 1.20
C LEU A 196 14.50 -16.04 0.22
N ALA A 197 13.46 -16.71 0.71
CA ALA A 197 12.42 -17.28 -0.13
C ALA A 197 11.33 -16.28 -0.54
N ILE A 198 11.21 -15.13 0.15
CA ILE A 198 10.16 -14.13 -0.11
C ILE A 198 10.68 -13.11 -1.12
N THR A 199 9.93 -12.93 -2.22
CA THR A 199 10.27 -12.03 -3.33
C THR A 199 9.30 -10.86 -3.50
N GLU A 200 8.14 -10.92 -2.88
CA GLU A 200 7.14 -9.84 -2.88
C GLU A 200 6.53 -9.72 -1.49
N TYR A 201 6.35 -8.50 -1.02
CA TYR A 201 5.71 -8.17 0.24
C TYR A 201 4.54 -7.23 0.01
N LYS A 202 3.39 -7.55 0.61
CA LYS A 202 2.23 -6.66 0.66
C LYS A 202 1.69 -6.62 2.09
N GLY A 203 1.78 -5.46 2.71
CA GLY A 203 1.19 -5.21 4.04
C GLY A 203 -0.26 -4.75 3.90
N ASN A 204 -0.98 -4.97 4.92
CA ASN A 204 -2.33 -4.53 5.33
C ASN A 204 -3.12 -3.80 4.23
N SER A 205 -3.93 -4.51 3.48
CA SER A 205 -4.66 -3.96 2.33
C SER A 205 -6.18 -3.86 2.55
N SER A 206 -6.65 -4.06 3.78
CA SER A 206 -8.09 -4.07 4.09
C SER A 206 -8.48 -2.88 4.96
N ASP A 207 -9.37 -2.04 4.46
CA ASP A 207 -9.92 -0.87 5.16
C ASP A 207 -10.67 -1.20 6.45
N LEU A 208 -10.98 -2.48 6.65
CA LEU A 208 -11.74 -2.96 7.82
C LEU A 208 -10.86 -3.48 8.96
N ASN A 209 -9.55 -3.56 8.79
CA ASN A 209 -8.65 -4.18 9.76
C ASN A 209 -7.98 -3.16 10.69
N ILE A 210 -7.45 -3.64 11.81
CA ILE A 210 -6.55 -2.87 12.67
C ILE A 210 -5.19 -2.81 11.97
N HIS A 211 -4.61 -1.63 11.86
CA HIS A 211 -3.39 -1.45 11.09
C HIS A 211 -2.13 -1.88 11.86
N ILE A 212 -1.21 -2.50 11.15
CA ILE A 212 0.15 -2.79 11.65
C ILE A 212 0.98 -1.51 11.44
N SER A 213 1.77 -1.14 12.45
CA SER A 213 2.61 0.05 12.32
C SER A 213 3.61 -0.10 11.18
N ALA A 214 3.83 0.99 10.45
CA ALA A 214 4.80 1.02 9.36
C ALA A 214 6.23 0.67 9.83
N VAL A 215 6.57 1.02 11.07
CA VAL A 215 7.85 0.62 11.69
C VAL A 215 7.96 -0.90 11.80
N ALA A 216 6.89 -1.57 12.27
CA ALA A 216 6.88 -3.04 12.35
C ALA A 216 7.00 -3.69 10.95
N THR A 217 6.34 -3.10 9.95
CA THR A 217 6.44 -3.51 8.56
C THR A 217 7.86 -3.36 8.02
N CYS A 218 8.51 -2.22 8.25
CA CYS A 218 9.90 -1.98 7.83
C CYS A 218 10.89 -2.93 8.50
N VAL A 219 10.70 -3.22 9.80
CA VAL A 219 11.52 -4.21 10.53
C VAL A 219 11.41 -5.60 9.91
N LEU A 220 10.22 -6.01 9.49
CA LEU A 220 10.03 -7.27 8.78
C LEU A 220 10.67 -7.21 7.39
N LEU A 221 10.43 -6.15 6.62
CA LEU A 221 11.02 -5.95 5.29
C LEU A 221 12.55 -5.99 5.31
N ALA A 222 13.18 -5.44 6.35
CA ALA A 222 14.63 -5.51 6.53
C ALA A 222 15.17 -6.95 6.67
N LYS A 223 14.27 -7.95 6.82
CA LYS A 223 14.59 -9.38 6.85
C LYS A 223 14.30 -10.11 5.54
N LEU A 224 13.84 -9.42 4.50
CA LEU A 224 13.41 -9.98 3.21
C LEU A 224 14.35 -9.51 2.07
N PRO A 225 15.61 -9.94 2.03
CA PRO A 225 16.59 -9.40 1.07
C PRO A 225 16.31 -9.77 -0.39
N ALA A 226 15.47 -10.75 -0.64
CA ALA A 226 15.06 -11.14 -1.98
C ALA A 226 13.77 -10.43 -2.44
N ALA A 227 13.13 -9.63 -1.59
CA ALA A 227 11.93 -8.89 -1.95
C ALA A 227 12.23 -7.83 -3.01
N LYS A 228 11.62 -7.97 -4.18
CA LYS A 228 11.73 -7.04 -5.30
C LYS A 228 10.60 -6.01 -5.33
N VAL A 229 9.47 -6.37 -4.74
CA VAL A 229 8.27 -5.55 -4.69
C VAL A 229 7.81 -5.45 -3.25
N ALA A 230 7.56 -4.25 -2.76
CA ALA A 230 7.04 -3.99 -1.44
C ALA A 230 5.92 -2.95 -1.49
N PHE A 231 4.75 -3.34 -0.95
CA PHE A 231 3.62 -2.45 -0.72
C PHE A 231 3.47 -2.26 0.79
N ILE A 232 3.59 -1.02 1.24
CA ILE A 232 3.52 -0.64 2.65
C ILE A 232 2.34 0.29 2.82
N ASP A 233 1.33 -0.16 3.53
CA ASP A 233 0.25 0.72 3.95
C ASP A 233 0.57 1.29 5.33
N TRP A 234 0.53 2.63 5.43
CA TRP A 234 0.80 3.34 6.64
C TRP A 234 -0.48 3.94 7.19
N TRP A 235 -0.57 3.94 8.48
CA TRP A 235 -1.70 4.51 9.17
C TRP A 235 -1.25 5.70 10.01
N ARG A 236 -1.82 6.89 9.74
CA ARG A 236 -1.61 8.13 10.50
C ARG A 236 -0.17 8.66 10.53
N CYS A 237 0.62 8.41 9.50
CA CYS A 237 1.99 8.96 9.46
C CYS A 237 2.02 10.49 9.35
N ASN A 238 0.95 11.09 8.83
CA ASN A 238 0.89 12.53 8.57
C ASN A 238 0.65 13.37 9.82
N HIS A 239 0.05 12.79 10.87
CA HIS A 239 -0.42 13.53 12.03
C HIS A 239 0.60 13.69 13.16
N PHE A 240 1.69 12.92 13.17
CA PHE A 240 2.62 12.91 14.31
C PHE A 240 4.07 12.93 13.85
N SER A 241 4.80 13.99 14.19
CA SER A 241 6.22 14.15 13.88
C SER A 241 7.07 12.96 14.36
N ARG A 242 6.76 12.42 15.55
CA ARG A 242 7.46 11.25 16.09
C ARG A 242 7.27 10.00 15.20
N ILE A 243 6.06 9.75 14.72
CA ILE A 243 5.79 8.59 13.85
C ILE A 243 6.58 8.74 12.56
N ARG A 244 6.68 9.95 12.00
CA ARG A 244 7.46 10.22 10.79
C ARG A 244 8.95 9.96 11.00
N SER A 245 9.51 10.41 12.13
CA SER A 245 10.93 10.18 12.48
C SER A 245 11.24 8.69 12.73
N ASP A 246 10.39 8.00 13.50
CA ASP A 246 10.54 6.56 13.76
C ASP A 246 10.48 5.77 12.44
N LEU A 247 9.62 6.19 11.52
CA LEU A 247 9.48 5.58 10.21
C LEU A 247 10.68 5.86 9.29
N ALA A 248 11.17 7.09 9.28
CA ALA A 248 12.39 7.45 8.58
C ALA A 248 13.57 6.57 9.01
N ALA A 249 13.73 6.39 10.33
CA ALA A 249 14.74 5.51 10.90
C ALA A 249 14.54 4.03 10.47
N ALA A 250 13.29 3.56 10.42
CA ALA A 250 12.98 2.18 10.03
C ALA A 250 13.22 1.92 8.54
N ILE A 251 12.84 2.85 7.65
CA ILE A 251 13.14 2.79 6.21
C ILE A 251 14.65 2.69 5.97
N SER A 252 15.43 3.48 6.71
CA SER A 252 16.89 3.48 6.59
C SER A 252 17.55 2.16 6.94
N GLN A 253 16.86 1.25 7.63
CA GLN A 253 17.33 -0.11 7.93
C GLN A 253 17.14 -1.08 6.76
N ILE A 254 16.30 -0.76 5.78
CA ILE A 254 16.08 -1.59 4.59
C ILE A 254 17.26 -1.40 3.64
N LYS A 255 18.25 -2.28 3.73
CA LYS A 255 19.53 -2.17 2.98
C LYS A 255 19.52 -2.93 1.65
N TYR A 256 18.54 -3.77 1.42
CA TYR A 256 18.46 -4.61 0.24
C TYR A 256 17.80 -3.88 -0.94
N PRO A 257 18.17 -4.22 -2.19
CA PRO A 257 17.59 -3.60 -3.36
C PRO A 257 16.14 -4.09 -3.55
N ILE A 258 15.20 -3.17 -3.38
CA ILE A 258 13.82 -3.33 -3.82
C ILE A 258 13.72 -2.68 -5.20
N ASP A 259 13.05 -3.30 -6.16
CA ASP A 259 12.83 -2.72 -7.49
C ASP A 259 11.61 -1.78 -7.48
N HIS A 260 10.54 -2.17 -6.80
CA HIS A 260 9.31 -1.39 -6.70
C HIS A 260 8.88 -1.23 -5.23
N LEU A 261 8.78 0.01 -4.80
CA LEU A 261 8.26 0.39 -3.49
C LEU A 261 6.99 1.22 -3.68
N SER A 262 5.91 0.76 -3.08
CA SER A 262 4.65 1.51 -2.97
C SER A 262 4.35 1.77 -1.50
N ILE A 263 4.02 3.02 -1.18
CA ILE A 263 3.75 3.47 0.18
C ILE A 263 2.45 4.26 0.15
N SER A 264 1.51 3.92 1.02
CA SER A 264 0.22 4.61 1.14
C SER A 264 -0.11 4.93 2.60
N ASP A 265 -0.82 6.03 2.84
CA ASP A 265 -1.44 6.32 4.13
C ASP A 265 -2.96 6.18 4.00
N SER A 266 -3.49 5.00 4.34
CA SER A 266 -4.91 4.71 4.28
C SER A 266 -5.73 5.31 5.44
N SER A 267 -5.09 6.12 6.31
CA SER A 267 -5.79 6.76 7.43
C SER A 267 -6.76 7.86 7.00
N LEU A 268 -6.64 8.30 5.79
CA LEU A 268 -7.46 9.38 5.25
C LEU A 268 -8.75 8.79 4.70
N THR A 269 -9.75 8.65 5.57
CA THR A 269 -11.12 8.67 5.09
C THR A 269 -11.42 10.09 4.67
N TYR A 270 -11.73 10.28 3.41
CA TYR A 270 -11.94 11.57 2.75
C TYR A 270 -12.92 12.52 3.45
N GLY A 271 -13.61 12.11 4.52
CA GLY A 271 -14.53 12.92 5.31
C GLY A 271 -13.93 13.73 6.47
N ASP A 272 -12.65 13.52 6.82
CA ASP A 272 -12.06 14.14 8.02
C ASP A 272 -11.31 15.47 7.74
N TRP A 273 -11.19 15.91 6.48
CA TRP A 273 -10.34 17.03 6.06
C TRP A 273 -11.09 18.34 5.79
N PHE A 274 -12.36 18.48 6.14
CA PHE A 274 -13.08 19.73 6.05
C PHE A 274 -13.42 20.33 7.42
N PRO A 275 -13.28 21.62 7.60
CA PRO A 275 -12.85 22.67 6.67
C PRO A 275 -11.47 23.26 7.04
N PHE A 276 -10.59 23.52 6.12
CA PHE A 276 -9.48 24.50 6.11
C PHE A 276 -8.69 24.81 7.39
N SER A 277 -8.79 24.02 8.43
CA SER A 277 -7.89 24.14 9.56
C SER A 277 -6.71 23.22 9.33
N PRO A 278 -5.51 23.75 9.14
CA PRO A 278 -4.33 22.90 9.10
C PRO A 278 -4.30 22.07 10.39
N PRO A 279 -3.92 20.78 10.32
CA PRO A 279 -3.70 20.03 11.54
C PRO A 279 -2.76 20.88 12.43
N PRO A 280 -2.99 20.91 13.76
CA PRO A 280 -2.16 21.72 14.64
C PRO A 280 -0.70 21.37 14.36
N ALA A 281 0.08 22.36 13.99
CA ALA A 281 1.50 22.21 13.67
C ALA A 281 2.16 21.51 14.87
N SER A 282 2.29 20.20 14.77
CA SER A 282 3.00 19.44 15.79
C SER A 282 4.48 19.71 15.58
N SER A 283 5.03 20.61 16.37
CA SER A 283 6.44 20.99 16.39
C SER A 283 7.06 21.14 14.99
N ILE A 284 7.39 22.38 14.65
CA ILE A 284 8.13 22.76 13.44
C ILE A 284 9.45 21.98 13.42
N GLN A 285 9.45 20.83 12.80
CA GLN A 285 10.71 20.20 12.41
C GLN A 285 11.17 20.90 11.13
N GLU A 286 12.32 21.58 11.21
CA GLU A 286 12.91 22.27 10.04
C GLU A 286 13.30 21.30 8.92
N VAL A 287 13.46 20.00 9.24
CA VAL A 287 13.95 18.96 8.34
C VAL A 287 12.93 17.82 8.25
N ASP A 288 12.54 17.46 7.04
CA ASP A 288 11.67 16.32 6.77
C ASP A 288 12.49 15.01 6.64
N GLU A 289 12.81 14.39 7.77
CA GLU A 289 13.57 13.14 7.82
C GLU A 289 12.93 12.02 7.00
N LEU A 290 11.59 11.99 6.89
CA LEU A 290 10.87 10.97 6.12
C LEU A 290 11.12 11.13 4.62
N SER A 291 10.95 12.34 4.07
CA SER A 291 11.24 12.61 2.67
C SER A 291 12.70 12.32 2.33
N ILE A 292 13.63 12.67 3.22
CA ILE A 292 15.05 12.35 3.05
C ILE A 292 15.31 10.85 3.02
N SER A 293 14.67 10.09 3.93
CA SER A 293 14.85 8.62 3.99
C SER A 293 14.27 7.93 2.76
N ILE A 294 13.11 8.39 2.29
CA ILE A 294 12.50 7.91 1.04
C ILE A 294 13.40 8.26 -0.15
N ARG A 295 13.93 9.49 -0.24
CA ARG A 295 14.89 9.89 -1.27
C ARG A 295 16.10 8.96 -1.29
N ASN A 296 16.72 8.70 -0.14
CA ASN A 296 17.90 7.85 -0.06
C ASN A 296 17.60 6.40 -0.46
N MET A 297 16.40 5.92 -0.13
CA MET A 297 15.96 4.59 -0.55
C MET A 297 15.63 4.53 -2.03
N SER A 298 15.01 5.57 -2.58
CA SER A 298 14.55 5.61 -3.97
C SER A 298 15.68 5.54 -5.00
N GLN A 299 16.91 5.91 -4.61
CA GLN A 299 18.08 5.81 -5.49
C GLN A 299 18.40 4.38 -5.95
N ARG A 300 17.83 3.38 -5.28
CA ARG A 300 18.02 1.95 -5.59
C ARG A 300 16.80 1.31 -6.24
N LEU A 301 15.72 2.06 -6.40
CA LEU A 301 14.45 1.61 -6.97
C LEU A 301 14.44 1.74 -8.49
N LYS A 302 13.53 0.97 -9.11
CA LYS A 302 13.08 1.20 -10.50
C LYS A 302 11.74 1.94 -10.53
N ARG A 303 10.91 1.76 -9.49
CA ARG A 303 9.60 2.39 -9.36
C ARG A 303 9.33 2.80 -7.91
N LEU A 304 8.83 4.02 -7.75
CA LEU A 304 8.37 4.57 -6.48
C LEU A 304 6.94 5.07 -6.65
N ASP A 305 6.02 4.53 -5.85
CA ASP A 305 4.66 5.03 -5.73
C ASP A 305 4.42 5.50 -4.29
N ILE A 306 3.87 6.70 -4.13
CA ILE A 306 3.49 7.26 -2.83
C ILE A 306 2.06 7.78 -2.93
N TYR A 307 1.23 7.41 -1.95
CA TYR A 307 -0.19 7.80 -1.92
C TYR A 307 -0.55 8.40 -0.56
N ASP A 308 -1.17 9.58 -0.60
CA ASP A 308 -1.78 10.26 0.56
C ASP A 308 -0.80 10.56 1.70
N ILE A 309 0.44 10.90 1.36
CA ILE A 309 1.49 11.25 2.32
C ILE A 309 1.93 12.69 2.09
N SER A 310 2.04 13.47 3.18
CA SER A 310 2.68 14.77 3.12
C SER A 310 4.18 14.60 2.86
N ILE A 311 4.67 15.25 1.82
CA ILE A 311 6.07 15.21 1.41
C ILE A 311 6.61 16.62 1.26
N SER A 312 7.92 16.76 1.29
CA SER A 312 8.60 18.04 1.03
C SER A 312 9.48 17.97 -0.22
N ASP A 313 9.95 19.11 -0.66
CA ASP A 313 10.95 19.25 -1.72
C ASP A 313 12.23 18.44 -1.45
N GLU A 314 12.53 18.16 -0.17
CA GLU A 314 13.66 17.31 0.24
C GLU A 314 13.56 15.86 -0.24
N LEU A 315 12.37 15.40 -0.67
CA LEU A 315 12.23 14.12 -1.37
C LEU A 315 13.04 14.09 -2.67
N PHE A 316 13.10 15.22 -3.35
CA PHE A 316 13.76 15.35 -4.64
C PHE A 316 15.16 15.90 -4.50
N PHE A 317 15.33 16.97 -3.73
CA PHE A 317 16.59 17.72 -3.71
C PHE A 317 16.94 18.19 -2.30
N PRO A 318 18.21 18.00 -1.84
CA PRO A 318 18.61 18.46 -0.53
C PRO A 318 18.64 20.00 -0.47
N LYS A 319 18.09 20.60 0.60
CA LYS A 319 18.12 22.06 0.81
C LYS A 319 19.54 22.66 0.84
N THR A 320 20.50 21.88 1.30
CA THR A 320 21.92 22.25 1.33
C THR A 320 22.73 21.26 0.49
N PRO A 321 22.75 21.44 -0.85
CA PRO A 321 23.45 20.52 -1.72
C PRO A 321 24.97 20.62 -1.50
N SER A 322 25.58 19.50 -1.11
CA SER A 322 27.02 19.30 -1.19
C SER A 322 27.32 18.56 -2.50
N ILE A 323 28.33 18.99 -3.24
CA ILE A 323 28.67 18.38 -4.54
C ILE A 323 28.92 16.87 -4.40
N ASP A 324 29.47 16.43 -3.28
CA ASP A 324 29.78 15.03 -3.01
C ASP A 324 28.55 14.21 -2.53
N MET A 325 27.41 14.84 -2.29
CA MET A 325 26.19 14.21 -1.73
C MET A 325 24.96 14.39 -2.61
N MET A 326 25.14 14.69 -3.87
CA MET A 326 24.02 14.79 -4.80
C MET A 326 23.41 13.41 -5.01
N PRO A 327 22.08 13.26 -4.83
CA PRO A 327 21.42 11.99 -5.07
C PRO A 327 21.48 11.61 -6.55
N ILE A 328 21.72 10.35 -6.86
CA ILE A 328 21.75 9.80 -8.21
C ILE A 328 20.80 8.62 -8.27
N TRP A 329 19.97 8.57 -9.30
CA TRP A 329 18.96 7.53 -9.51
C TRP A 329 19.21 6.80 -10.85
N ASP A 330 20.26 5.99 -10.93
CA ASP A 330 20.65 5.33 -12.18
C ASP A 330 19.57 4.41 -12.76
N GLY A 331 18.72 3.82 -11.92
CA GLY A 331 17.74 2.81 -12.32
C GLY A 331 16.28 3.21 -12.17
N LEU A 332 15.97 4.42 -11.69
CA LEU A 332 14.59 4.83 -11.42
C LEU A 332 13.88 5.22 -12.71
N VAL A 333 12.88 4.42 -13.07
CA VAL A 333 12.12 4.55 -14.34
C VAL A 333 10.82 5.31 -14.12
N MET A 334 10.17 5.09 -12.97
CA MET A 334 8.84 5.64 -12.71
C MET A 334 8.72 6.19 -11.29
N ILE A 335 8.12 7.37 -11.18
CA ILE A 335 7.68 7.98 -9.93
C ILE A 335 6.20 8.33 -10.05
N SER A 336 5.40 7.92 -9.08
CA SER A 336 4.00 8.33 -8.94
C SER A 336 3.77 8.83 -7.53
N LEU A 337 3.48 10.12 -7.37
CA LEU A 337 3.22 10.75 -6.09
C LEU A 337 1.81 11.32 -6.10
N HIS A 338 0.94 10.74 -5.29
CA HIS A 338 -0.32 11.33 -4.86
C HIS A 338 -0.09 11.92 -3.47
N TYR A 339 0.33 13.18 -3.43
CA TYR A 339 0.72 13.81 -2.19
C TYR A 339 -0.40 14.66 -1.61
N LEU A 340 -0.38 14.77 -0.28
CA LEU A 340 -1.33 15.64 0.40
C LEU A 340 -1.03 17.12 0.10
N PRO A 341 -2.06 17.96 0.05
CA PRO A 341 -1.92 19.38 -0.20
C PRO A 341 -1.35 20.16 1.01
N ILE A 342 -0.61 19.47 1.86
CA ILE A 342 -0.02 19.97 3.10
C ILE A 342 1.46 19.57 3.14
N THR A 343 2.34 20.50 3.51
CA THR A 343 3.74 20.20 3.78
C THR A 343 3.90 19.43 5.09
N HIS A 344 5.07 18.85 5.31
CA HIS A 344 5.41 18.18 6.59
C HIS A 344 5.39 19.15 7.79
N SER A 345 5.56 20.46 7.57
CA SER A 345 5.46 21.52 8.58
C SER A 345 4.02 21.97 8.88
N GLY A 346 3.03 21.41 8.18
CA GLY A 346 1.62 21.78 8.33
C GLY A 346 1.18 23.02 7.55
N GLU A 347 2.01 23.50 6.64
CA GLU A 347 1.64 24.61 5.75
C GLU A 347 0.81 24.08 4.57
N TRP A 348 -0.24 24.81 4.22
CA TRP A 348 -1.07 24.49 3.07
C TRP A 348 -0.35 24.83 1.76
N LEU A 349 -0.42 23.92 0.79
CA LEU A 349 -0.03 24.17 -0.60
C LEU A 349 -1.15 24.87 -1.39
N PHE A 350 -2.35 24.91 -0.84
CA PHE A 350 -3.51 25.60 -1.38
C PHE A 350 -3.95 26.67 -0.37
N LEU A 351 -4.10 27.90 -0.84
CA LEU A 351 -4.57 29.01 -0.02
C LEU A 351 -6.10 29.09 -0.08
N PRO A 352 -6.78 29.41 1.04
CA PRO A 352 -8.21 29.64 1.00
C PRO A 352 -8.50 30.80 0.05
N ASP A 353 -9.62 30.73 -0.64
CA ASP A 353 -10.10 31.82 -1.47
C ASP A 353 -10.34 33.06 -0.59
N PRO A 354 -9.62 34.18 -0.83
CA PRO A 354 -9.82 35.38 -0.04
C PRO A 354 -11.20 36.01 -0.18
N ASP A 355 -11.91 35.69 -1.27
CA ASP A 355 -13.26 36.16 -1.56
C ASP A 355 -14.36 35.24 -1.02
N ALA A 356 -13.96 34.05 -0.51
CA ALA A 356 -14.90 33.21 0.23
C ALA A 356 -15.33 33.94 1.51
N SER A 357 -16.34 34.80 1.36
CA SER A 357 -16.95 35.50 2.49
C SER A 357 -17.33 34.44 3.55
N SER A 358 -16.98 34.73 4.78
CA SER A 358 -17.38 33.99 5.98
C SER A 358 -18.92 34.03 6.13
N SER A 359 -19.62 33.45 5.18
CA SER A 359 -21.08 33.33 5.21
C SER A 359 -21.43 32.23 6.21
N SER A 360 -21.86 32.73 7.36
CA SER A 360 -22.65 32.03 8.36
C SER A 360 -21.94 30.96 9.18
N GLU A 361 -21.46 31.40 10.36
CA GLU A 361 -21.57 30.60 11.59
C GLU A 361 -23.07 30.31 11.89
N GLU A 362 -23.78 29.67 11.02
CA GLU A 362 -25.02 29.00 11.40
C GLU A 362 -24.60 27.65 11.97
N GLU A 363 -24.51 27.58 13.29
CA GLU A 363 -24.45 26.31 14.00
C GLU A 363 -25.61 25.43 13.49
N PRO A 364 -25.35 24.22 13.04
CA PRO A 364 -26.42 23.31 12.65
C PRO A 364 -27.15 22.82 13.90
N ASP A 365 -28.14 23.59 14.32
CA ASP A 365 -29.09 23.20 15.35
C ASP A 365 -30.11 22.25 14.70
N SER A 366 -29.71 21.02 14.39
CA SER A 366 -30.67 19.97 14.10
C SER A 366 -30.13 18.57 14.32
N ASP A 367 -30.71 17.94 15.30
CA ASP A 367 -30.62 16.52 15.67
C ASP A 367 -31.21 15.56 14.59
N ASP A 368 -31.38 16.02 13.36
CA ASP A 368 -31.95 15.24 12.26
C ASP A 368 -30.89 14.66 11.34
N SER A 369 -30.34 13.56 11.79
CA SER A 369 -29.26 12.79 11.17
C SER A 369 -29.73 11.93 9.96
N SER A 370 -30.81 12.28 9.28
CA SER A 370 -31.44 11.44 8.24
C SER A 370 -31.28 11.91 6.79
N SER A 371 -30.68 13.06 6.52
CA SER A 371 -30.48 13.49 5.12
C SER A 371 -28.99 13.56 4.78
N TRP A 372 -28.50 12.58 4.08
CA TRP A 372 -27.20 12.58 3.39
C TRP A 372 -27.22 13.48 2.13
N ASP A 373 -28.35 14.12 1.83
CA ASP A 373 -28.57 14.89 0.60
C ASP A 373 -28.22 16.38 0.73
N GLY A 374 -27.59 16.79 1.82
CA GLY A 374 -27.27 18.19 2.13
C GLY A 374 -25.84 18.64 1.82
N TRP A 375 -25.13 18.01 0.89
CA TRP A 375 -23.87 18.55 0.43
C TRP A 375 -24.09 19.86 -0.32
N PRO A 376 -23.34 20.94 0.00
CA PRO A 376 -23.40 22.17 -0.79
C PRO A 376 -23.14 21.83 -2.25
N SER A 377 -23.89 22.41 -3.17
CA SER A 377 -23.64 22.22 -4.60
C SER A 377 -22.19 22.60 -4.92
N GLU A 378 -21.53 21.85 -5.80
CA GLU A 378 -20.14 22.08 -6.23
C GLU A 378 -19.88 23.54 -6.65
N GLU A 379 -20.89 24.22 -7.16
CA GLU A 379 -20.83 25.63 -7.59
C GLU A 379 -20.70 26.63 -6.43
N SER A 380 -21.07 26.23 -5.19
CA SER A 380 -21.07 27.14 -4.03
C SER A 380 -19.83 27.00 -3.13
N GLN A 381 -18.93 26.06 -3.43
CA GLN A 381 -17.71 25.90 -2.64
C GLN A 381 -16.60 26.84 -3.13
N PRO A 382 -15.89 27.52 -2.19
CA PRO A 382 -14.80 28.38 -2.57
C PRO A 382 -13.67 27.56 -3.22
N LYS A 383 -13.19 27.99 -4.38
CA LYS A 383 -12.08 27.37 -5.08
C LYS A 383 -10.75 27.87 -4.47
N PRO A 384 -10.00 27.02 -3.75
CA PRO A 384 -8.73 27.45 -3.20
C PRO A 384 -7.74 27.76 -4.31
N SER A 385 -6.94 28.83 -4.12
CA SER A 385 -5.79 29.14 -4.97
C SER A 385 -4.57 28.35 -4.55
N ILE A 386 -3.63 28.11 -5.48
CA ILE A 386 -2.37 27.45 -5.15
C ILE A 386 -1.41 28.43 -4.48
N ALA A 387 -0.68 27.97 -3.46
CA ALA A 387 0.48 28.66 -2.90
C ALA A 387 1.63 28.63 -3.91
N ALA A 388 1.56 29.49 -4.93
CA ALA A 388 2.46 29.47 -6.07
C ALA A 388 3.96 29.38 -5.72
N PRO A 389 4.52 30.13 -4.74
CA PRO A 389 5.95 30.02 -4.43
C PRO A 389 6.38 28.63 -3.95
N ALA A 390 5.58 27.98 -3.10
CA ALA A 390 5.88 26.65 -2.58
C ALA A 390 5.79 25.58 -3.69
N MET A 391 4.80 25.71 -4.56
CA MET A 391 4.64 24.81 -5.70
C MET A 391 5.73 24.98 -6.76
N GLN A 392 6.13 26.22 -7.07
CA GLN A 392 7.27 26.49 -7.96
C GLN A 392 8.54 25.82 -7.44
N GLN A 393 8.83 25.99 -6.15
CA GLN A 393 10.00 25.38 -5.51
C GLN A 393 9.93 23.85 -5.56
N PHE A 394 8.76 23.26 -5.32
CA PHE A 394 8.56 21.82 -5.38
C PHE A 394 8.82 21.25 -6.78
N TYR A 395 8.29 21.91 -7.83
CA TYR A 395 8.54 21.50 -9.22
C TYR A 395 9.97 21.73 -9.67
N LEU A 396 10.61 22.80 -9.18
CA LEU A 396 12.02 23.03 -9.45
C LEU A 396 12.90 21.96 -8.83
N ALA A 397 12.60 21.55 -7.58
CA ALA A 397 13.29 20.45 -6.92
C ALA A 397 13.09 19.12 -7.67
N ALA A 398 11.86 18.83 -8.14
CA ALA A 398 11.55 17.66 -8.95
C ALA A 398 12.33 17.64 -10.27
N ALA A 399 12.43 18.78 -10.97
CA ALA A 399 13.23 18.92 -12.20
C ALA A 399 14.73 18.70 -11.95
N HIS A 400 15.26 19.24 -10.83
CA HIS A 400 16.64 19.00 -10.44
C HIS A 400 16.93 17.51 -10.18
N ALA A 401 15.99 16.80 -9.55
CA ALA A 401 16.08 15.36 -9.35
C ALA A 401 16.01 14.62 -10.69
N ALA A 402 15.06 14.96 -11.55
CA ALA A 402 14.88 14.34 -12.87
C ALA A 402 16.15 14.45 -13.73
N LEU A 403 16.90 15.53 -13.62
CA LEU A 403 18.22 15.67 -14.24
C LEU A 403 19.25 14.64 -13.74
N GLN A 404 19.04 14.00 -12.60
CA GLN A 404 19.88 12.94 -12.07
C GLN A 404 19.26 11.54 -12.23
N MET A 405 18.21 11.42 -13.08
CA MET A 405 17.45 10.20 -13.33
C MET A 405 17.55 9.80 -14.81
N PRO A 406 18.68 9.25 -15.28
CA PRO A 406 18.87 8.96 -16.70
C PRO A 406 17.90 7.91 -17.27
N ALA A 407 17.32 7.07 -16.42
CA ALA A 407 16.36 6.05 -16.84
C ALA A 407 14.89 6.49 -16.68
N LEU A 408 14.63 7.74 -16.25
CA LEU A 408 13.27 8.23 -16.00
C LEU A 408 12.44 8.27 -17.27
N LYS A 409 11.34 7.52 -17.26
CA LYS A 409 10.33 7.53 -18.32
C LYS A 409 9.06 8.24 -17.92
N GLN A 410 8.69 8.16 -16.64
CA GLN A 410 7.44 8.75 -16.16
C GLN A 410 7.60 9.35 -14.77
N MET A 411 7.07 10.56 -14.58
CA MET A 411 6.87 11.17 -13.27
C MET A 411 5.47 11.77 -13.20
N LYS A 412 4.66 11.27 -12.27
CA LYS A 412 3.32 11.79 -11.95
C LYS A 412 3.38 12.44 -10.56
N LEU A 413 2.95 13.68 -10.45
CA LEU A 413 2.86 14.43 -9.19
C LEU A 413 1.43 14.97 -9.10
N ILE A 414 0.63 14.41 -8.20
CA ILE A 414 -0.80 14.68 -8.11
C ILE A 414 -1.13 15.12 -6.69
N ALA A 415 -1.75 16.29 -6.56
CA ALA A 415 -2.39 16.75 -5.34
C ALA A 415 -3.89 16.84 -5.59
N LEU A 416 -4.66 16.11 -4.81
CA LEU A 416 -6.12 16.15 -4.86
C LEU A 416 -6.61 16.74 -3.55
N LEU A 417 -7.48 17.74 -3.64
CA LEU A 417 -8.35 18.14 -2.55
C LEU A 417 -9.65 17.36 -2.66
N GLU A 418 -10.24 17.10 -1.52
CA GLU A 418 -11.43 16.30 -1.37
C GLU A 418 -12.54 16.64 -2.37
N ASN A 419 -13.29 15.63 -2.81
CA ASN A 419 -14.39 15.67 -3.77
C ASN A 419 -14.02 16.00 -5.23
N GLY A 420 -12.75 16.02 -5.61
CA GLY A 420 -12.35 16.32 -6.99
C GLY A 420 -12.52 17.79 -7.40
N ILE A 421 -12.96 18.67 -6.48
CA ILE A 421 -13.23 20.09 -6.77
C ILE A 421 -11.96 20.86 -7.06
N CYS A 422 -10.88 20.53 -6.35
CA CYS A 422 -9.58 21.14 -6.55
C CYS A 422 -8.53 20.08 -6.76
N TRP A 423 -7.87 20.18 -7.87
CA TRP A 423 -6.82 19.27 -8.26
C TRP A 423 -5.66 20.04 -8.90
N HIS A 424 -4.50 19.47 -8.72
CA HIS A 424 -3.28 19.94 -9.35
C HIS A 424 -2.45 18.73 -9.72
N LYS A 425 -2.21 18.55 -11.02
CA LYS A 425 -1.56 17.37 -11.58
C LYS A 425 -0.40 17.82 -12.46
N PHE A 426 0.71 17.14 -12.33
CA PHE A 426 1.84 17.23 -13.24
C PHE A 426 2.19 15.85 -13.74
N TRP A 427 2.45 15.74 -15.01
CA TRP A 427 2.88 14.53 -15.65
C TRP A 427 4.02 14.78 -16.62
N TYR A 428 5.15 14.14 -16.39
CA TYR A 428 6.27 14.03 -17.32
C TYR A 428 6.31 12.63 -17.88
N TYR A 429 6.46 12.51 -19.19
CA TYR A 429 6.59 11.27 -19.92
C TYR A 429 7.66 11.38 -20.99
N SER A 430 8.50 10.36 -21.15
CA SER A 430 9.53 10.30 -22.17
C SER A 430 9.70 8.91 -22.76
N GLU A 431 9.77 8.86 -24.06
CA GLU A 431 10.13 7.71 -24.89
C GLU A 431 11.27 8.06 -25.85
N GLU A 432 11.71 7.10 -26.66
CA GLU A 432 12.86 7.25 -27.55
C GLU A 432 12.78 8.47 -28.49
N MET A 433 11.57 8.88 -28.92
CA MET A 433 11.36 9.94 -29.91
C MET A 433 10.47 11.09 -29.43
N MET A 434 10.04 11.07 -28.15
CA MET A 434 9.11 12.05 -27.62
C MET A 434 9.34 12.30 -26.15
N ALA A 435 9.22 13.57 -25.73
CA ALA A 435 9.17 13.96 -24.33
C ALA A 435 8.08 15.02 -24.14
N ARG A 436 7.20 14.78 -23.19
CA ARG A 436 6.08 15.65 -22.86
C ARG A 436 6.03 15.99 -21.37
N ALA A 437 5.62 17.20 -21.06
CA ALA A 437 5.28 17.63 -19.71
C ALA A 437 3.93 18.35 -19.73
N LEU A 438 2.99 17.83 -18.97
CA LEU A 438 1.63 18.36 -18.85
C LEU A 438 1.40 18.84 -17.43
N TRP A 439 1.01 20.11 -17.27
CA TRP A 439 0.47 20.63 -16.02
C TRP A 439 -1.03 20.86 -16.19
N THR A 440 -1.81 20.33 -15.28
CA THR A 440 -3.24 20.62 -15.21
C THR A 440 -3.60 21.09 -13.81
N SER A 441 -4.46 22.10 -13.69
CA SER A 441 -4.82 22.68 -12.40
C SER A 441 -6.18 23.36 -12.44
N SER A 442 -7.04 23.02 -11.50
CA SER A 442 -8.34 23.70 -11.32
C SER A 442 -8.22 25.15 -10.88
N SER A 443 -7.04 25.56 -10.38
CA SER A 443 -6.77 26.93 -9.91
C SER A 443 -5.98 27.77 -10.93
N GLY A 444 -5.77 27.28 -12.15
CA GLY A 444 -5.03 28.00 -13.18
C GLY A 444 -3.53 28.20 -12.87
N PHE A 445 -2.92 27.30 -12.11
CA PHE A 445 -1.47 27.36 -11.83
C PHE A 445 -0.66 27.23 -13.10
N VAL A 446 0.29 28.15 -13.27
CA VAL A 446 1.26 28.15 -14.37
C VAL A 446 2.67 28.09 -13.77
N PRO A 447 3.50 27.10 -14.18
CA PRO A 447 4.89 27.07 -13.77
C PRO A 447 5.64 28.29 -14.34
N ASP A 448 6.56 28.83 -13.54
CA ASP A 448 7.41 29.95 -14.00
C ASP A 448 8.47 29.48 -15.02
N GLU A 449 9.13 30.45 -15.69
CA GLU A 449 10.11 30.15 -16.74
C GLU A 449 11.33 29.38 -16.19
N GLU A 450 11.71 29.58 -14.93
CA GLU A 450 12.81 28.84 -14.31
C GLU A 450 12.48 27.36 -14.17
N VAL A 451 11.26 27.04 -13.75
CA VAL A 451 10.75 25.63 -13.68
C VAL A 451 10.69 25.04 -15.08
N LEU A 452 10.10 25.74 -16.05
CA LEU A 452 9.98 25.27 -17.42
C LEU A 452 11.34 25.02 -18.06
N ASP A 453 12.27 25.93 -17.91
CA ASP A 453 13.63 25.77 -18.46
C ASP A 453 14.35 24.59 -17.83
N ARG A 454 14.16 24.36 -16.54
CA ARG A 454 14.78 23.22 -15.87
C ARG A 454 14.20 21.90 -16.38
N TRP A 455 12.89 21.81 -16.59
CA TRP A 455 12.26 20.63 -17.16
C TRP A 455 12.65 20.40 -18.62
N ARG A 456 12.78 21.46 -19.45
CA ARG A 456 13.28 21.36 -20.84
C ARG A 456 14.68 20.74 -20.91
N MET A 457 15.48 20.92 -19.90
CA MET A 457 16.84 20.33 -19.83
C MET A 457 16.82 18.82 -19.60
N VAL A 458 15.76 18.23 -19.02
CA VAL A 458 15.71 16.80 -18.66
C VAL A 458 15.81 15.91 -19.88
N PRO A 459 14.90 15.97 -20.88
CA PRO A 459 15.01 15.14 -22.07
C PRO A 459 16.20 15.52 -22.95
N ARG A 460 16.59 16.80 -23.02
CA ARG A 460 17.82 17.20 -23.74
C ARG A 460 19.06 16.52 -23.18
N LYS A 461 19.16 16.39 -21.85
CA LYS A 461 20.30 15.75 -21.20
C LYS A 461 20.33 14.23 -21.41
N HIS A 462 19.18 13.56 -21.39
CA HIS A 462 19.11 12.10 -21.31
C HIS A 462 18.86 11.41 -22.65
N ILE A 463 18.08 12.04 -23.54
CA ILE A 463 17.65 11.46 -24.81
C ILE A 463 17.82 12.42 -26.01
N GLU A 464 18.41 13.59 -25.80
CA GLU A 464 18.73 14.60 -26.83
C GLU A 464 17.49 15.11 -27.59
N ILE A 465 16.32 15.18 -26.94
CA ILE A 465 15.04 15.64 -27.51
C ILE A 465 14.54 16.87 -26.78
N ASP A 466 13.80 17.72 -27.49
CA ASP A 466 13.11 18.86 -26.90
C ASP A 466 11.84 18.43 -26.17
N LEU A 467 11.53 19.11 -25.05
CA LEU A 467 10.33 18.88 -24.26
C LEU A 467 9.14 19.60 -24.89
N GLU A 468 8.08 18.88 -25.20
CA GLU A 468 6.76 19.45 -25.47
C GLU A 468 6.08 19.79 -24.13
N VAL A 469 5.70 21.05 -23.95
CA VAL A 469 5.06 21.53 -22.72
C VAL A 469 3.62 21.89 -23.02
N GLU A 470 2.71 21.36 -22.20
CA GLU A 470 1.28 21.65 -22.25
C GLU A 470 0.81 22.11 -20.88
N ILE A 471 -0.02 23.16 -20.83
CA ILE A 471 -0.64 23.69 -19.62
C ILE A 471 -2.14 23.76 -19.90
N SER A 472 -2.95 23.08 -19.10
CA SER A 472 -4.39 22.95 -19.31
C SER A 472 -5.17 23.17 -18.01
N GLU A 473 -6.38 23.65 -18.12
CA GLU A 473 -7.37 23.67 -17.04
C GLU A 473 -8.33 22.47 -17.13
N ASP A 474 -8.16 21.58 -18.13
CA ASP A 474 -9.00 20.41 -18.29
C ASP A 474 -8.48 19.23 -17.43
N GLU A 475 -9.34 18.73 -16.57
CA GLU A 475 -9.02 17.59 -15.71
C GLU A 475 -8.78 16.31 -16.51
N ASN A 476 -9.49 16.13 -17.61
CA ASN A 476 -9.45 14.90 -18.42
C ASN A 476 -8.28 14.88 -19.41
N ALA A 477 -7.53 15.98 -19.51
CA ALA A 477 -6.35 16.02 -20.39
C ALA A 477 -5.32 14.91 -20.07
N LEU A 478 -5.32 14.38 -18.84
CA LEU A 478 -4.46 13.26 -18.43
C LEU A 478 -5.01 11.89 -18.80
N GLU A 479 -6.33 11.70 -18.73
CA GLU A 479 -6.95 10.38 -18.97
C GLU A 479 -6.79 9.93 -20.41
N SER A 480 -6.80 10.88 -21.35
CA SER A 480 -6.55 10.58 -22.76
C SER A 480 -5.14 10.04 -23.05
N LEU A 481 -4.20 10.22 -22.15
CA LEU A 481 -2.79 9.81 -22.29
C LEU A 481 -2.50 8.49 -21.56
N ASP A 482 -3.29 8.11 -20.53
CA ASP A 482 -3.14 6.81 -19.86
C ASP A 482 -3.66 5.65 -20.76
N ASP A 483 -4.75 5.89 -21.53
CA ASP A 483 -5.32 4.89 -22.46
C ASP A 483 -4.40 4.57 -23.65
N GLU A 484 -3.51 5.48 -24.05
CA GLU A 484 -2.55 5.25 -25.13
C GLU A 484 -1.34 4.38 -24.69
N ASN A 485 -1.11 4.19 -23.40
CA ASN A 485 0.10 3.55 -22.86
C ASN A 485 -0.11 2.19 -22.16
N ASP A 486 -1.34 1.68 -22.11
CA ASP A 486 -1.65 0.33 -21.59
C ASP A 486 -1.50 -0.79 -22.64
N ILE A 487 -0.69 -0.59 -23.69
CA ILE A 487 -0.38 -1.61 -24.74
C ILE A 487 0.94 -2.32 -24.47
#